data_aeafcd3c8ac563484e1fd2e451240eeb
#
_entry.id   aeafcd3c8ac563484e1fd2e451240eeb
#
_cell.length_a   1.000
_cell.length_b   1.000
_cell.length_c   1.000
_cell.angle_alpha   90.00
_cell.angle_beta   90.00
_cell.angle_gamma   90.00
#
_symmetry.space_group_name_H-M   'P 1'
#
loop_
_entity.id
_entity.type
_entity.pdbx_description
1 polymer ?
#
loop_
_entity_poly.entity_id
_entity_poly.type
_entity_poly.pdbx_seq_one_letter_code
_entity_poly.pdbx_strand_id
1 'polypeptide(L)'
;MSKNYTAAIVGCGSIGHAHAEGYRLAGVELVAVADPVAEARRQYVREYGPLEEFAGVDELLSRCSPDIVSVCTWHRLHPEPVIAAAGAGVRGVICEKPMAVSMADADRMVEACDAGGTRLVVSHQRRFTRGWERARELVREGAIGKALTVDNKVGHGLLNCGTHTIDGGRFVLGDPKPVWVMGAVERRTDRHERNTPIEDCCIGLVHFDSGAQMTIQCDLDMEDAGAGSFLVRGSEGMLAVSEARVSLFNGGTGGWRGIDLGEEEIAAIGGDTNAAQVRELIAWIEGGPQHRGAGRQARVTVEIMMSLYESARRRRVVHLPLAEREYPLELMIEAGELAVEEEGRYDIRGFLSWEGVDSGRFDELRGQGLGHHQIMMRLHEERERAPAGGAGGG
;
A
#
# COMPACT_ATOMS: atom_id res chain seq x y z
N MET A 1 23.24 -25.84 0.92
CA MET A 1 21.79 -26.11 0.88
C MET A 1 21.11 -24.78 1.12
N SER A 2 20.25 -24.30 0.22
CA SER A 2 19.45 -23.11 0.47
C SER A 2 18.58 -23.37 1.69
N LYS A 3 18.52 -22.44 2.65
CA LYS A 3 17.65 -22.54 3.81
C LYS A 3 16.21 -22.49 3.30
N ASN A 4 15.38 -23.46 3.67
CA ASN A 4 13.94 -23.38 3.44
C ASN A 4 13.36 -22.32 4.38
N TYR A 5 12.82 -21.26 3.84
CA TYR A 5 12.14 -20.21 4.59
C TYR A 5 10.68 -20.59 4.83
N THR A 6 10.17 -20.23 5.99
CA THR A 6 8.76 -20.37 6.35
C THR A 6 8.11 -19.00 6.52
N ALA A 7 6.82 -18.91 6.22
CA ALA A 7 6.07 -17.67 6.33
C ALA A 7 4.72 -17.87 7.00
N ALA A 8 4.20 -16.80 7.62
CA ALA A 8 2.83 -16.71 8.11
C ALA A 8 2.16 -15.44 7.59
N ILE A 9 0.82 -15.47 7.50
CA ILE A 9 -0.01 -14.32 7.09
C ILE A 9 -0.94 -13.93 8.23
N VAL A 10 -0.95 -12.65 8.58
CA VAL A 10 -1.86 -12.03 9.53
C VAL A 10 -2.82 -11.14 8.75
N GLY A 11 -4.10 -11.49 8.76
CA GLY A 11 -5.14 -10.89 7.92
C GLY A 11 -5.42 -11.74 6.67
N CYS A 12 -6.47 -12.56 6.73
CA CYS A 12 -6.90 -13.48 5.68
C CYS A 12 -7.87 -12.83 4.67
N GLY A 13 -7.63 -11.57 4.34
CA GLY A 13 -8.38 -10.84 3.33
C GLY A 13 -7.82 -11.02 1.91
N SER A 14 -8.38 -10.23 0.98
CA SER A 14 -8.06 -10.31 -0.45
C SER A 14 -6.56 -10.13 -0.77
N ILE A 15 -5.88 -9.19 -0.09
CA ILE A 15 -4.46 -8.90 -0.40
C ILE A 15 -3.53 -10.00 0.10
N GLY A 16 -3.88 -10.68 1.18
CA GLY A 16 -3.09 -11.80 1.70
C GLY A 16 -2.96 -12.95 0.70
N HIS A 17 -3.95 -13.17 -0.20
CA HIS A 17 -3.84 -14.14 -1.28
C HIS A 17 -2.70 -13.80 -2.25
N ALA A 18 -2.47 -12.51 -2.55
CA ALA A 18 -1.34 -12.08 -3.38
C ALA A 18 0.01 -12.32 -2.68
N HIS A 19 0.06 -12.18 -1.34
CA HIS A 19 1.24 -12.54 -0.55
C HIS A 19 1.47 -14.06 -0.52
N ALA A 20 0.41 -14.85 -0.33
CA ALA A 20 0.50 -16.33 -0.37
C ALA A 20 1.04 -16.82 -1.72
N GLU A 21 0.54 -16.26 -2.82
CA GLU A 21 1.05 -16.56 -4.17
C GLU A 21 2.50 -16.11 -4.34
N GLY A 22 2.86 -14.94 -3.82
CA GLY A 22 4.24 -14.45 -3.79
C GLY A 22 5.19 -15.41 -3.05
N TYR A 23 4.79 -15.94 -1.90
CA TYR A 23 5.53 -16.96 -1.16
C TYR A 23 5.70 -18.24 -1.99
N ARG A 24 4.61 -18.76 -2.56
CA ARG A 24 4.64 -19.94 -3.41
C ARG A 24 5.63 -19.79 -4.57
N LEU A 25 5.58 -18.65 -5.29
CA LEU A 25 6.47 -18.36 -6.41
C LEU A 25 7.93 -18.09 -5.98
N ALA A 26 8.14 -17.65 -4.75
CA ALA A 26 9.48 -17.46 -4.18
C ALA A 26 10.07 -18.76 -3.56
N GLY A 27 9.29 -19.84 -3.48
CA GLY A 27 9.72 -21.09 -2.84
C GLY A 27 9.78 -21.00 -1.31
N VAL A 28 8.94 -20.17 -0.71
CA VAL A 28 8.76 -20.02 0.73
C VAL A 28 7.51 -20.79 1.16
N GLU A 29 7.64 -21.61 2.19
CA GLU A 29 6.54 -22.41 2.71
C GLU A 29 5.61 -21.55 3.58
N LEU A 30 4.32 -21.46 3.22
CA LEU A 30 3.30 -20.87 4.07
C LEU A 30 2.87 -21.91 5.10
N VAL A 31 3.08 -21.63 6.40
CA VAL A 31 2.85 -22.60 7.48
C VAL A 31 1.67 -22.23 8.39
N ALA A 32 1.31 -20.95 8.47
CA ALA A 32 0.28 -20.48 9.38
C ALA A 32 -0.46 -19.24 8.87
N VAL A 33 -1.70 -19.08 9.36
CA VAL A 33 -2.50 -17.88 9.14
C VAL A 33 -3.19 -17.43 10.42
N ALA A 34 -3.36 -16.12 10.60
CA ALA A 34 -4.11 -15.52 11.69
C ALA A 34 -5.15 -14.53 11.19
N ASP A 35 -6.39 -14.68 11.62
CA ASP A 35 -7.50 -13.76 11.38
C ASP A 35 -8.60 -14.00 12.42
N PRO A 36 -9.28 -12.99 12.97
CA PRO A 36 -10.37 -13.20 13.91
C PRO A 36 -11.54 -13.96 13.27
N VAL A 37 -11.74 -13.85 11.96
CA VAL A 37 -12.83 -14.49 11.23
C VAL A 37 -12.45 -15.92 10.84
N ALA A 38 -13.06 -16.91 11.48
CA ALA A 38 -12.78 -18.33 11.26
C ALA A 38 -13.01 -18.74 9.77
N GLU A 39 -14.04 -18.19 9.11
CA GLU A 39 -14.31 -18.51 7.71
C GLU A 39 -13.20 -18.00 6.79
N ALA A 40 -12.66 -16.79 7.03
CA ALA A 40 -11.53 -16.27 6.28
C ALA A 40 -10.32 -17.21 6.37
N ARG A 41 -9.99 -17.72 7.56
CA ARG A 41 -8.91 -18.72 7.75
C ARG A 41 -9.19 -20.00 6.99
N ARG A 42 -10.40 -20.56 7.10
CA ARG A 42 -10.80 -21.79 6.39
C ARG A 42 -10.64 -21.66 4.86
N GLN A 43 -10.91 -20.48 4.30
CA GLN A 43 -10.70 -20.24 2.86
C GLN A 43 -9.22 -20.41 2.49
N TYR A 44 -8.29 -19.90 3.30
CA TYR A 44 -6.86 -20.07 3.09
C TYR A 44 -6.42 -21.53 3.18
N VAL A 45 -6.90 -22.27 4.16
CA VAL A 45 -6.61 -23.71 4.30
C VAL A 45 -7.11 -24.49 3.08
N ARG A 46 -8.30 -24.18 2.58
CA ARG A 46 -8.84 -24.82 1.35
C ARG A 46 -7.98 -24.53 0.12
N GLU A 47 -7.43 -23.32 0.03
CA GLU A 47 -6.71 -22.86 -1.16
C GLU A 47 -5.22 -23.24 -1.15
N TYR A 48 -4.57 -23.09 -0.01
CA TYR A 48 -3.12 -23.25 0.10
C TYR A 48 -2.68 -24.55 0.82
N GLY A 49 -3.61 -25.39 1.27
CA GLY A 49 -3.34 -26.64 1.94
C GLY A 49 -3.34 -26.55 3.46
N PRO A 50 -2.82 -27.58 4.16
CA PRO A 50 -2.88 -27.64 5.61
C PRO A 50 -2.00 -26.54 6.24
N LEU A 51 -2.66 -25.55 6.84
CA LEU A 51 -2.04 -24.44 7.58
C LEU A 51 -2.47 -24.51 9.04
N GLU A 52 -1.61 -24.04 9.95
CA GLU A 52 -2.04 -23.77 11.31
C GLU A 52 -2.89 -22.50 11.35
N GLU A 53 -4.05 -22.56 12.02
CA GLU A 53 -5.03 -21.48 12.08
C GLU A 53 -5.07 -20.86 13.48
N PHE A 54 -4.97 -19.52 13.55
CA PHE A 54 -5.00 -18.75 14.78
C PHE A 54 -6.01 -17.60 14.71
N ALA A 55 -6.63 -17.26 15.85
CA ALA A 55 -7.53 -16.11 15.93
C ALA A 55 -6.78 -14.78 15.98
N GLY A 56 -5.52 -14.77 16.38
CA GLY A 56 -4.71 -13.56 16.52
C GLY A 56 -3.22 -13.84 16.37
N VAL A 57 -2.46 -12.75 16.18
CA VAL A 57 -1.02 -12.80 15.94
C VAL A 57 -0.22 -13.32 17.14
N ASP A 58 -0.62 -12.99 18.38
CA ASP A 58 0.11 -13.39 19.58
C ASP A 58 0.07 -14.92 19.78
N GLU A 59 -1.09 -15.54 19.52
CA GLU A 59 -1.21 -16.98 19.55
C GLU A 59 -0.36 -17.63 18.46
N LEU A 60 -0.41 -17.11 17.23
CA LEU A 60 0.41 -17.58 16.12
C LEU A 60 1.90 -17.54 16.51
N LEU A 61 2.40 -16.40 16.97
CA LEU A 61 3.81 -16.22 17.29
C LEU A 61 4.27 -17.05 18.51
N SER A 62 3.36 -17.36 19.44
CA SER A 62 3.68 -18.22 20.59
C SER A 62 3.80 -19.71 20.23
N ARG A 63 3.15 -20.15 19.15
CA ARG A 63 3.08 -21.56 18.74
C ARG A 63 3.88 -21.87 17.48
N CYS A 64 4.02 -20.88 16.59
CA CYS A 64 4.80 -20.99 15.36
C CYS A 64 5.98 -20.03 15.42
N SER A 65 7.08 -20.40 14.74
CA SER A 65 8.27 -19.58 14.61
C SER A 65 8.59 -19.34 13.12
N PRO A 66 7.72 -18.61 12.39
CA PRO A 66 7.97 -18.34 10.97
C PRO A 66 9.19 -17.44 10.79
N ASP A 67 9.95 -17.63 9.70
CA ASP A 67 11.05 -16.72 9.34
C ASP A 67 10.53 -15.36 8.89
N ILE A 68 9.35 -15.33 8.23
CA ILE A 68 8.73 -14.13 7.67
C ILE A 68 7.26 -14.05 8.07
N VAL A 69 6.79 -12.86 8.38
CA VAL A 69 5.37 -12.57 8.63
C VAL A 69 4.88 -11.51 7.65
N SER A 70 3.77 -11.79 6.92
CA SER A 70 3.03 -10.78 6.19
C SER A 70 1.90 -10.22 7.04
N VAL A 71 1.84 -8.89 7.19
CA VAL A 71 0.75 -8.17 7.85
C VAL A 71 -0.15 -7.58 6.78
N CYS A 72 -1.31 -8.21 6.59
CA CYS A 72 -2.31 -7.92 5.55
C CYS A 72 -3.65 -7.45 6.13
N THR A 73 -3.62 -6.88 7.32
CA THR A 73 -4.77 -6.33 8.04
C THR A 73 -5.20 -4.98 7.47
N TRP A 74 -6.17 -4.31 8.09
CA TRP A 74 -6.56 -2.96 7.74
C TRP A 74 -5.58 -1.93 8.32
N HIS A 75 -5.51 -0.76 7.74
CA HIS A 75 -4.46 0.25 7.94
C HIS A 75 -4.12 0.54 9.41
N ARG A 76 -5.15 0.78 10.25
CA ARG A 76 -4.96 1.05 11.69
C ARG A 76 -4.50 -0.15 12.50
N LEU A 77 -4.61 -1.35 11.93
CA LEU A 77 -4.27 -2.61 12.59
C LEU A 77 -2.86 -3.11 12.21
N HIS A 78 -2.10 -2.38 11.39
CA HIS A 78 -0.75 -2.75 11.00
C HIS A 78 0.27 -2.72 12.15
N PRO A 79 0.26 -1.70 13.06
CA PRO A 79 1.33 -1.53 14.02
C PRO A 79 1.50 -2.71 14.97
N GLU A 80 0.42 -3.16 15.58
CA GLU A 80 0.51 -4.18 16.63
C GLU A 80 1.05 -5.54 16.14
N PRO A 81 0.58 -6.12 15.00
CA PRO A 81 1.18 -7.34 14.45
C PRO A 81 2.65 -7.19 14.03
N VAL A 82 3.04 -6.02 13.49
CA VAL A 82 4.45 -5.76 13.13
C VAL A 82 5.32 -5.73 14.38
N ILE A 83 4.89 -5.02 15.43
CA ILE A 83 5.61 -4.90 16.70
C ILE A 83 5.69 -6.24 17.40
N ALA A 84 4.59 -7.01 17.43
CA ALA A 84 4.56 -8.35 18.01
C ALA A 84 5.53 -9.31 17.28
N ALA A 85 5.54 -9.29 15.94
CA ALA A 85 6.46 -10.10 15.14
C ALA A 85 7.93 -9.73 15.40
N ALA A 86 8.24 -8.44 15.51
CA ALA A 86 9.58 -7.96 15.88
C ALA A 86 9.98 -8.42 17.28
N GLY A 87 9.07 -8.31 18.26
CA GLY A 87 9.28 -8.78 19.64
C GLY A 87 9.48 -10.28 19.75
N ALA A 88 8.88 -11.07 18.85
CA ALA A 88 9.05 -12.52 18.76
C ALA A 88 10.33 -12.96 18.02
N GLY A 89 11.13 -12.02 17.50
CA GLY A 89 12.37 -12.32 16.80
C GLY A 89 12.17 -12.83 15.36
N VAL A 90 11.03 -12.54 14.73
CA VAL A 90 10.80 -12.83 13.31
C VAL A 90 11.85 -12.12 12.47
N ARG A 91 12.47 -12.81 11.52
CA ARG A 91 13.59 -12.28 10.74
C ARG A 91 13.18 -11.19 9.76
N GLY A 92 11.99 -11.32 9.16
CA GLY A 92 11.45 -10.33 8.21
C GLY A 92 9.96 -10.14 8.35
N VAL A 93 9.49 -8.91 8.21
CA VAL A 93 8.07 -8.55 8.15
C VAL A 93 7.78 -7.82 6.85
N ILE A 94 6.74 -8.24 6.15
CA ILE A 94 6.16 -7.54 5.00
C ILE A 94 4.82 -6.96 5.44
N CYS A 95 4.76 -5.65 5.65
CA CYS A 95 3.54 -4.95 6.03
C CYS A 95 2.85 -4.37 4.78
N GLU A 96 1.53 -4.51 4.69
CA GLU A 96 0.76 -3.85 3.63
C GLU A 96 0.78 -2.33 3.77
N LYS A 97 0.51 -1.68 2.65
CA LYS A 97 0.42 -0.22 2.53
C LYS A 97 -1.00 0.31 2.83
N PRO A 98 -1.13 1.57 3.29
CA PRO A 98 -0.07 2.41 3.81
C PRO A 98 0.51 1.80 5.09
N MET A 99 1.79 2.04 5.36
CA MET A 99 2.48 1.49 6.53
C MET A 99 1.72 1.75 7.83
N ALA A 100 1.26 2.99 8.00
CA ALA A 100 0.50 3.46 9.15
C ALA A 100 -0.34 4.68 8.74
N VAL A 101 -1.24 5.11 9.61
CA VAL A 101 -2.06 6.33 9.45
C VAL A 101 -1.63 7.47 10.38
N SER A 102 -0.55 7.28 11.13
CA SER A 102 0.05 8.30 12.00
C SER A 102 1.58 8.19 12.00
N MET A 103 2.25 9.28 12.36
CA MET A 103 3.71 9.25 12.52
C MET A 103 4.11 8.48 13.77
N ALA A 104 3.30 8.54 14.85
CA ALA A 104 3.54 7.77 16.05
C ALA A 104 3.66 6.28 15.76
N ASP A 105 2.70 5.73 15.01
CA ASP A 105 2.68 4.31 14.67
C ASP A 105 3.79 3.92 13.69
N ALA A 106 4.03 4.74 12.67
CA ALA A 106 5.11 4.48 11.72
C ALA A 106 6.48 4.41 12.42
N ASP A 107 6.73 5.28 13.39
CA ASP A 107 7.97 5.28 14.16
C ASP A 107 8.04 4.08 15.12
N ARG A 108 6.96 3.76 15.85
CA ARG A 108 6.89 2.56 16.71
C ARG A 108 7.24 1.28 15.94
N MET A 109 6.70 1.13 14.72
CA MET A 109 6.98 -0.04 13.88
C MET A 109 8.45 -0.12 13.47
N VAL A 110 9.05 1.01 13.03
CA VAL A 110 10.46 1.07 12.67
C VAL A 110 11.35 0.78 13.86
N GLU A 111 11.10 1.44 14.99
CA GLU A 111 11.89 1.30 16.23
C GLU A 111 11.85 -0.14 16.77
N ALA A 112 10.67 -0.76 16.80
CA ALA A 112 10.51 -2.15 17.25
C ALA A 112 11.29 -3.13 16.34
N CYS A 113 11.19 -2.97 15.02
CA CYS A 113 11.91 -3.81 14.08
C CYS A 113 13.43 -3.62 14.15
N ASP A 114 13.89 -2.37 14.31
CA ASP A 114 15.33 -2.09 14.50
C ASP A 114 15.86 -2.70 15.80
N ALA A 115 15.12 -2.56 16.91
CA ALA A 115 15.50 -3.13 18.20
C ALA A 115 15.52 -4.67 18.17
N GLY A 116 14.55 -5.30 17.48
CA GLY A 116 14.46 -6.76 17.31
C GLY A 116 15.40 -7.34 16.24
N GLY A 117 16.08 -6.49 15.45
CA GLY A 117 16.87 -6.94 14.30
C GLY A 117 16.03 -7.47 13.13
N THR A 118 14.73 -7.23 13.15
CA THR A 118 13.75 -7.63 12.13
C THR A 118 13.84 -6.72 10.90
N ARG A 119 13.86 -7.31 9.71
CA ARG A 119 13.84 -6.57 8.45
C ARG A 119 12.39 -6.18 8.09
N LEU A 120 12.04 -4.91 8.27
CA LEU A 120 10.71 -4.38 7.92
C LEU A 120 10.68 -3.92 6.47
N VAL A 121 9.74 -4.46 5.70
CA VAL A 121 9.39 -4.07 4.34
C VAL A 121 7.94 -3.62 4.30
N VAL A 122 7.63 -2.56 3.57
CA VAL A 122 6.25 -2.18 3.25
C VAL A 122 5.96 -2.49 1.80
N SER A 123 4.81 -3.12 1.54
CA SER A 123 4.42 -3.70 0.25
C SER A 123 4.04 -2.63 -0.78
N HIS A 124 4.99 -1.74 -1.10
CA HIS A 124 4.94 -0.90 -2.29
C HIS A 124 5.41 -1.72 -3.50
N GLN A 125 4.70 -2.79 -3.81
CA GLN A 125 5.08 -3.82 -4.80
C GLN A 125 5.28 -3.27 -6.21
N ARG A 126 4.72 -2.08 -6.55
CA ARG A 126 4.95 -1.40 -7.83
C ARG A 126 6.41 -1.03 -8.08
N ARG A 127 7.25 -0.91 -7.04
CA ARG A 127 8.69 -0.72 -7.14
C ARG A 127 9.41 -1.86 -7.89
N PHE A 128 8.73 -3.01 -8.05
CA PHE A 128 9.23 -4.20 -8.76
C PHE A 128 8.68 -4.31 -10.18
N THR A 129 7.89 -3.36 -10.66
CA THR A 129 7.43 -3.35 -12.05
C THR A 129 8.50 -2.75 -12.96
N ARG A 130 8.66 -3.34 -14.13
CA ARG A 130 9.72 -2.93 -15.05
C ARG A 130 9.59 -1.48 -15.54
N GLY A 131 8.36 -1.01 -15.69
CA GLY A 131 8.15 0.39 -16.08
C GLY A 131 8.74 1.37 -15.06
N TRP A 132 8.53 1.13 -13.76
CA TRP A 132 9.08 1.98 -12.71
C TRP A 132 10.60 1.83 -12.57
N GLU A 133 11.12 0.61 -12.67
CA GLU A 133 12.57 0.36 -12.67
C GLU A 133 13.25 1.09 -13.82
N ARG A 134 12.71 0.92 -15.04
CA ARG A 134 13.29 1.56 -16.23
C ARG A 134 13.20 3.08 -16.17
N ALA A 135 12.11 3.63 -15.65
CA ALA A 135 11.99 5.07 -15.45
C ALA A 135 13.06 5.59 -14.47
N ARG A 136 13.30 4.89 -13.34
CA ARG A 136 14.37 5.21 -12.40
C ARG A 136 15.77 5.16 -13.06
N GLU A 137 16.03 4.14 -13.87
CA GLU A 137 17.28 4.02 -14.63
C GLU A 137 17.46 5.21 -15.58
N LEU A 138 16.44 5.55 -16.38
CA LEU A 138 16.48 6.67 -17.33
C LEU A 138 16.73 8.02 -16.64
N VAL A 139 16.11 8.26 -15.49
CA VAL A 139 16.38 9.45 -14.67
C VAL A 139 17.84 9.48 -14.21
N ARG A 140 18.35 8.37 -13.69
CA ARG A 140 19.74 8.24 -13.25
C ARG A 140 20.74 8.38 -14.40
N GLU A 141 20.40 7.89 -15.58
CA GLU A 141 21.21 7.99 -16.81
C GLU A 141 21.20 9.41 -17.42
N GLY A 142 20.36 10.32 -16.90
CA GLY A 142 20.24 11.69 -17.39
C GLY A 142 19.42 11.83 -18.68
N ALA A 143 18.58 10.83 -19.02
CA ALA A 143 17.79 10.84 -20.26
C ALA A 143 16.85 12.05 -20.41
N ILE A 144 16.50 12.71 -19.30
CA ILE A 144 15.67 13.93 -19.25
C ILE A 144 16.41 15.13 -18.64
N GLY A 145 17.74 15.06 -18.49
CA GLY A 145 18.52 16.03 -17.75
C GLY A 145 18.23 15.99 -16.25
N LYS A 146 18.30 17.12 -15.54
CA LYS A 146 17.95 17.21 -14.12
C LYS A 146 16.43 17.05 -13.94
N ALA A 147 16.00 16.10 -13.12
CA ALA A 147 14.59 15.96 -12.77
C ALA A 147 14.09 17.20 -12.01
N LEU A 148 12.96 17.77 -12.46
CA LEU A 148 12.37 19.01 -11.92
C LEU A 148 11.05 18.75 -11.23
N THR A 149 10.10 18.03 -11.89
CA THR A 149 8.79 17.75 -11.30
C THR A 149 8.34 16.32 -11.55
N VAL A 150 7.52 15.81 -10.63
CA VAL A 150 6.68 14.62 -10.81
C VAL A 150 5.23 15.02 -10.61
N ASP A 151 4.39 14.74 -11.61
CA ASP A 151 2.97 15.05 -11.58
C ASP A 151 2.18 13.75 -11.33
N ASN A 152 1.54 13.65 -10.18
CA ASN A 152 0.72 12.52 -9.76
C ASN A 152 -0.76 12.88 -9.75
N LYS A 153 -1.58 12.04 -10.41
CA LYS A 153 -3.04 12.05 -10.29
C LYS A 153 -3.52 10.66 -9.94
N VAL A 154 -4.45 10.55 -8.99
CA VAL A 154 -4.95 9.26 -8.55
C VAL A 154 -6.35 9.39 -7.95
N GLY A 155 -7.18 8.36 -8.13
CA GLY A 155 -8.44 8.19 -7.42
C GLY A 155 -8.30 7.33 -6.16
N HIS A 156 -9.38 7.16 -5.43
CA HIS A 156 -9.53 6.29 -4.26
C HIS A 156 -8.73 6.69 -3.01
N GLY A 157 -8.54 8.00 -2.78
CA GLY A 157 -8.00 8.56 -1.54
C GLY A 157 -6.48 8.51 -1.41
N LEU A 158 -5.96 9.43 -0.60
CA LEU A 158 -4.53 9.60 -0.37
C LEU A 158 -3.90 8.38 0.32
N LEU A 159 -4.58 7.83 1.33
CA LEU A 159 -4.08 6.67 2.07
C LEU A 159 -4.09 5.39 1.22
N ASN A 160 -5.10 5.20 0.37
CA ASN A 160 -5.22 3.96 -0.41
C ASN A 160 -4.33 3.95 -1.65
N CYS A 161 -4.64 4.82 -2.62
CA CYS A 161 -3.93 4.86 -3.90
C CYS A 161 -2.87 5.96 -3.95
N GLY A 162 -3.06 7.07 -3.24
CA GLY A 162 -2.08 8.15 -3.15
C GLY A 162 -0.74 7.71 -2.59
N THR A 163 -0.73 6.81 -1.61
CA THR A 163 0.52 6.23 -1.08
C THR A 163 1.39 5.61 -2.16
N HIS A 164 0.79 4.93 -3.15
CA HIS A 164 1.54 4.32 -4.25
C HIS A 164 2.17 5.36 -5.18
N THR A 165 1.43 6.42 -5.54
CA THR A 165 1.95 7.44 -6.46
C THR A 165 3.05 8.28 -5.81
N ILE A 166 2.91 8.61 -4.53
CA ILE A 166 3.95 9.31 -3.76
C ILE A 166 5.20 8.43 -3.68
N ASP A 167 5.03 7.17 -3.33
CA ASP A 167 6.14 6.22 -3.25
C ASP A 167 6.82 6.02 -4.61
N GLY A 168 6.04 5.88 -5.69
CA GLY A 168 6.53 5.71 -7.05
C GLY A 168 7.32 6.92 -7.56
N GLY A 169 6.78 8.11 -7.37
CA GLY A 169 7.46 9.35 -7.73
C GLY A 169 8.79 9.50 -6.99
N ARG A 170 8.82 9.22 -5.67
CA ARG A 170 10.06 9.20 -4.90
C ARG A 170 11.04 8.14 -5.42
N PHE A 171 10.55 6.92 -5.67
CA PHE A 171 11.37 5.82 -6.18
C PHE A 171 12.06 6.19 -7.49
N VAL A 172 11.32 6.72 -8.45
CA VAL A 172 11.88 7.11 -9.77
C VAL A 172 12.88 8.26 -9.64
N LEU A 173 12.66 9.19 -8.71
CA LEU A 173 13.59 10.29 -8.41
C LEU A 173 14.85 9.84 -7.61
N GLY A 174 14.96 8.58 -7.21
CA GLY A 174 16.09 8.08 -6.41
C GLY A 174 15.90 8.20 -4.90
N ASP A 175 14.66 8.24 -4.43
CA ASP A 175 14.24 8.34 -3.02
C ASP A 175 14.76 9.61 -2.29
N PRO A 176 14.60 10.84 -2.86
CA PRO A 176 15.03 12.07 -2.22
C PRO A 176 14.27 12.33 -0.92
N LYS A 177 14.87 13.15 -0.04
CA LYS A 177 14.24 13.54 1.23
C LYS A 177 13.30 14.73 1.01
N PRO A 178 12.05 14.67 1.51
CA PRO A 178 11.17 15.83 1.48
C PRO A 178 11.68 16.90 2.48
N VAL A 179 11.60 18.15 2.06
CA VAL A 179 12.02 19.33 2.85
C VAL A 179 10.81 20.07 3.40
N TRP A 180 9.79 20.26 2.56
CA TRP A 180 8.52 20.84 2.96
C TRP A 180 7.36 20.32 2.11
N VAL A 181 6.16 20.42 2.67
CA VAL A 181 4.89 20.05 2.02
C VAL A 181 3.87 21.18 2.18
N MET A 182 3.13 21.45 1.12
CA MET A 182 1.94 22.29 1.13
C MET A 182 0.76 21.48 0.61
N GLY A 183 -0.41 21.59 1.25
CA GLY A 183 -1.58 20.82 0.85
C GLY A 183 -2.90 21.45 1.27
N ALA A 184 -3.96 21.01 0.58
CA ALA A 184 -5.34 21.30 0.91
C ALA A 184 -6.18 20.02 0.76
N VAL A 185 -7.24 19.92 1.57
CA VAL A 185 -8.18 18.79 1.55
C VAL A 185 -9.62 19.31 1.56
N GLU A 186 -10.52 18.53 0.98
CA GLU A 186 -11.95 18.70 1.08
C GLU A 186 -12.57 17.43 1.65
N ARG A 187 -13.51 17.57 2.57
CA ARG A 187 -14.30 16.47 3.15
C ARG A 187 -15.70 16.96 3.45
N ARG A 188 -16.61 16.75 2.49
CA ARG A 188 -18.05 17.08 2.61
C ARG A 188 -18.90 15.87 2.90
N THR A 189 -18.39 14.66 2.61
CA THR A 189 -19.05 13.40 2.88
C THR A 189 -18.41 12.69 4.08
N ASP A 190 -19.15 11.77 4.71
CA ASP A 190 -18.60 10.93 5.80
C ASP A 190 -17.85 9.71 5.23
N ARG A 191 -16.87 10.01 4.34
CA ARG A 191 -16.09 9.02 3.60
C ARG A 191 -15.05 8.34 4.48
N HIS A 192 -14.98 7.03 4.32
CA HIS A 192 -14.02 6.16 5.02
C HIS A 192 -13.35 5.19 4.05
N GLU A 193 -12.24 4.65 4.48
CA GLU A 193 -11.58 3.51 3.88
C GLU A 193 -11.11 2.55 4.97
N ARG A 194 -11.64 1.30 4.98
CA ARG A 194 -11.33 0.30 5.99
C ARG A 194 -11.43 0.87 7.41
N ASN A 195 -12.57 1.46 7.72
CA ASN A 195 -12.88 2.15 8.98
C ASN A 195 -12.00 3.37 9.33
N THR A 196 -11.14 3.81 8.43
CA THR A 196 -10.33 5.02 8.61
C THR A 196 -11.00 6.17 7.88
N PRO A 197 -11.31 7.31 8.54
CA PRO A 197 -11.84 8.47 7.84
C PRO A 197 -10.83 8.99 6.82
N ILE A 198 -11.31 9.35 5.63
CA ILE A 198 -10.51 9.91 4.55
C ILE A 198 -11.16 11.15 3.98
N GLU A 199 -10.42 11.93 3.22
CA GLU A 199 -10.90 13.07 2.45
C GLU A 199 -11.73 12.65 1.23
N ASP A 200 -12.55 13.56 0.73
CA ASP A 200 -13.21 13.42 -0.57
C ASP A 200 -12.24 13.72 -1.71
N CYS A 201 -11.42 14.75 -1.55
CA CYS A 201 -10.31 15.03 -2.45
C CYS A 201 -9.18 15.78 -1.74
N CYS A 202 -7.98 15.72 -2.33
CA CYS A 202 -6.86 16.53 -1.86
C CYS A 202 -5.91 16.93 -2.98
N ILE A 203 -5.17 18.02 -2.72
CA ILE A 203 -4.06 18.48 -3.55
C ILE A 203 -2.86 18.78 -2.66
N GLY A 204 -1.64 18.47 -3.15
CA GLY A 204 -0.41 18.74 -2.44
C GLY A 204 0.76 19.07 -3.36
N LEU A 205 1.74 19.77 -2.79
CA LEU A 205 3.04 20.04 -3.38
C LEU A 205 4.13 19.67 -2.39
N VAL A 206 5.05 18.82 -2.80
CA VAL A 206 6.23 18.39 -2.03
C VAL A 206 7.47 18.98 -2.66
N HIS A 207 8.37 19.55 -1.86
CA HIS A 207 9.70 19.96 -2.29
C HIS A 207 10.76 19.06 -1.67
N PHE A 208 11.67 18.56 -2.50
CA PHE A 208 12.73 17.63 -2.09
C PHE A 208 14.11 18.32 -2.00
N ASP A 209 15.02 17.73 -1.25
CA ASP A 209 16.41 18.18 -1.10
C ASP A 209 17.21 18.16 -2.41
N SER A 210 16.82 17.33 -3.38
CA SER A 210 17.34 17.34 -4.75
C SER A 210 16.98 18.59 -5.55
N GLY A 211 16.03 19.39 -5.05
CA GLY A 211 15.39 20.52 -5.74
C GLY A 211 14.22 20.12 -6.63
N ALA A 212 13.93 18.85 -6.79
CA ALA A 212 12.74 18.39 -7.50
C ALA A 212 11.47 18.68 -6.67
N GLN A 213 10.33 18.74 -7.36
CA GLN A 213 9.02 18.91 -6.74
C GLN A 213 8.08 17.78 -7.18
N MET A 214 7.08 17.50 -6.34
CA MET A 214 6.04 16.53 -6.67
C MET A 214 4.67 17.15 -6.43
N THR A 215 3.79 17.11 -7.43
CA THR A 215 2.38 17.42 -7.25
C THR A 215 1.62 16.13 -6.90
N ILE A 216 0.64 16.27 -6.02
CA ILE A 216 -0.25 15.20 -5.58
C ILE A 216 -1.67 15.68 -5.83
N GLN A 217 -2.46 14.92 -6.58
CA GLN A 217 -3.87 15.20 -6.85
C GLN A 217 -4.65 13.90 -6.64
N CYS A 218 -5.49 13.88 -5.61
CA CYS A 218 -6.32 12.71 -5.30
C CYS A 218 -7.79 13.08 -5.43
N ASP A 219 -8.55 12.30 -6.20
CA ASP A 219 -9.99 12.41 -6.41
C ASP A 219 -10.49 13.81 -6.89
N LEU A 220 -9.61 14.63 -7.48
CA LEU A 220 -10.01 15.93 -8.07
C LEU A 220 -10.67 15.76 -9.43
N ASP A 221 -10.27 14.75 -10.18
CA ASP A 221 -10.79 14.38 -11.48
C ASP A 221 -10.84 12.84 -11.52
N MET A 222 -12.05 12.30 -11.61
CA MET A 222 -12.30 10.86 -11.52
C MET A 222 -11.98 10.10 -12.82
N GLU A 223 -11.63 10.80 -13.90
CA GLU A 223 -11.32 10.16 -15.17
C GLU A 223 -9.90 9.54 -15.15
N ASP A 224 -9.83 8.24 -14.89
CA ASP A 224 -8.75 7.30 -15.25
C ASP A 224 -7.33 7.51 -14.66
N ALA A 225 -7.18 8.10 -13.50
CA ALA A 225 -5.88 8.17 -12.85
C ALA A 225 -5.56 6.92 -12.03
N GLY A 226 -4.98 5.91 -12.68
CA GLY A 226 -4.49 4.70 -12.01
C GLY A 226 -3.29 4.98 -11.10
N ALA A 227 -3.25 4.33 -9.94
CA ALA A 227 -2.20 4.52 -8.91
C ALA A 227 -0.76 4.17 -9.36
N GLY A 228 -0.58 3.65 -10.56
CA GLY A 228 0.72 3.24 -11.11
C GLY A 228 1.29 4.18 -12.18
N SER A 229 0.64 5.31 -12.46
CA SER A 229 1.01 6.20 -13.58
C SER A 229 1.32 7.62 -13.11
N PHE A 230 2.36 8.24 -13.69
CA PHE A 230 2.74 9.63 -13.43
C PHE A 230 3.65 10.18 -14.55
N LEU A 231 3.80 11.51 -14.57
CA LEU A 231 4.67 12.22 -15.52
C LEU A 231 5.88 12.79 -14.76
N VAL A 232 7.09 12.51 -15.25
CA VAL A 232 8.33 13.12 -14.75
C VAL A 232 8.81 14.13 -15.77
N ARG A 233 9.04 15.38 -15.35
CA ARG A 233 9.63 16.44 -16.17
C ARG A 233 11.04 16.74 -15.71
N GLY A 234 11.94 16.80 -16.65
CA GLY A 234 13.32 17.22 -16.44
C GLY A 234 13.67 18.46 -17.23
N SER A 235 14.90 18.94 -17.09
CA SER A 235 15.42 20.13 -17.79
C SER A 235 15.59 19.90 -19.29
N GLU A 236 15.66 18.67 -19.76
CA GLU A 236 15.96 18.30 -21.15
C GLU A 236 14.94 17.33 -21.76
N GLY A 237 13.92 16.94 -21.00
CA GLY A 237 12.92 15.99 -21.49
C GLY A 237 11.86 15.60 -20.45
N MET A 238 11.05 14.62 -20.80
CA MET A 238 9.95 14.12 -19.97
C MET A 238 9.84 12.59 -20.09
N LEU A 239 9.35 11.96 -19.04
CA LEU A 239 8.94 10.54 -19.01
C LEU A 239 7.47 10.44 -18.64
N ALA A 240 6.68 9.77 -19.49
CA ALA A 240 5.37 9.25 -19.09
C ALA A 240 5.59 7.82 -18.61
N VAL A 241 5.24 7.54 -17.36
CA VAL A 241 5.56 6.31 -16.64
C VAL A 241 4.28 5.60 -16.26
N SER A 242 4.23 4.29 -16.47
CA SER A 242 3.27 3.37 -15.85
C SER A 242 3.99 2.07 -15.46
N GLU A 243 3.29 1.15 -14.83
CA GLU A 243 3.84 -0.16 -14.45
C GLU A 243 4.42 -0.94 -15.65
N ALA A 244 3.68 -0.91 -16.78
CA ALA A 244 3.97 -1.69 -17.99
C ALA A 244 4.52 -0.87 -19.15
N ARG A 245 4.63 0.45 -19.03
CA ARG A 245 5.03 1.31 -20.15
C ARG A 245 5.80 2.52 -19.69
N VAL A 246 6.84 2.87 -20.44
CA VAL A 246 7.58 4.11 -20.31
C VAL A 246 7.68 4.76 -21.69
N SER A 247 7.37 6.04 -21.76
CA SER A 247 7.61 6.84 -22.98
C SER A 247 8.54 8.00 -22.64
N LEU A 248 9.53 8.22 -23.50
CA LEU A 248 10.51 9.29 -23.38
C LEU A 248 10.23 10.37 -24.45
N PHE A 249 10.29 11.62 -24.03
CA PHE A 249 10.35 12.78 -24.91
C PHE A 249 11.58 13.62 -24.56
N ASN A 250 12.51 13.79 -25.51
CA ASN A 250 13.66 14.68 -25.38
C ASN A 250 14.15 15.16 -26.75
N GLY A 251 15.22 15.94 -26.78
CA GLY A 251 15.80 16.46 -28.03
C GLY A 251 16.23 15.37 -29.03
N GLY A 252 16.50 14.14 -28.59
CA GLY A 252 16.92 13.04 -29.47
C GLY A 252 15.78 12.18 -30.00
N THR A 253 14.54 12.31 -29.45
CA THR A 253 13.42 11.40 -29.81
C THR A 253 12.53 11.92 -30.93
N GLY A 254 12.54 13.26 -31.21
CA GLY A 254 11.70 13.87 -32.22
C GLY A 254 10.19 13.82 -31.91
N GLY A 255 9.80 13.47 -30.69
CA GLY A 255 8.44 13.30 -30.19
C GLY A 255 8.42 12.27 -29.05
N TRP A 256 7.24 11.85 -28.61
CA TRP A 256 7.13 10.76 -27.65
C TRP A 256 7.55 9.43 -28.25
N ARG A 257 8.50 8.75 -27.63
CA ARG A 257 9.00 7.44 -28.03
C ARG A 257 8.81 6.43 -26.92
N GLY A 258 8.11 5.34 -27.21
CA GLY A 258 8.02 4.17 -26.30
C GLY A 258 9.40 3.55 -26.07
N ILE A 259 9.68 3.21 -24.82
CA ILE A 259 10.91 2.51 -24.41
C ILE A 259 10.59 1.03 -24.36
N ASP A 260 11.45 0.22 -24.98
CA ASP A 260 11.39 -1.23 -24.87
C ASP A 260 11.76 -1.66 -23.44
N LEU A 261 10.90 -2.45 -22.81
CA LEU A 261 11.06 -2.93 -21.44
C LEU A 261 11.57 -4.38 -21.37
N GLY A 262 11.67 -5.08 -22.52
CA GLY A 262 11.98 -6.52 -22.58
C GLY A 262 10.73 -7.41 -22.43
N GLU A 263 10.86 -8.69 -22.79
CA GLU A 263 9.74 -9.65 -22.83
C GLU A 263 9.54 -10.42 -21.50
N GLU A 264 10.56 -10.52 -20.64
CA GLU A 264 10.55 -11.37 -19.44
C GLU A 264 10.29 -10.62 -18.13
N GLU A 265 9.73 -9.41 -18.19
CA GLU A 265 9.72 -8.54 -17.03
C GLU A 265 8.31 -8.28 -16.47
N ILE A 266 8.26 -8.04 -15.15
CA ILE A 266 7.02 -7.84 -14.41
C ILE A 266 6.33 -6.56 -14.87
N ALA A 267 5.29 -6.73 -15.68
CA ALA A 267 4.53 -5.62 -16.29
C ALA A 267 3.35 -5.14 -15.44
N ALA A 268 2.94 -5.90 -14.43
CA ALA A 268 1.80 -5.58 -13.57
C ALA A 268 2.01 -6.08 -12.14
N ILE A 269 1.25 -5.50 -11.22
CA ILE A 269 1.24 -5.98 -9.83
C ILE A 269 0.54 -7.34 -9.73
N GLY A 270 1.03 -8.20 -8.82
CA GLY A 270 0.48 -9.54 -8.59
C GLY A 270 1.44 -10.45 -7.85
N GLY A 271 1.29 -11.75 -8.07
CA GLY A 271 2.15 -12.77 -7.47
C GLY A 271 3.64 -12.56 -7.76
N ASP A 272 3.99 -12.20 -9.00
CA ASP A 272 5.38 -12.01 -9.41
C ASP A 272 6.06 -10.83 -8.71
N THR A 273 5.37 -9.68 -8.57
CA THR A 273 5.88 -8.54 -7.79
C THR A 273 6.07 -8.90 -6.33
N ASN A 274 5.13 -9.65 -5.75
CA ASN A 274 5.25 -10.13 -4.37
C ASN A 274 6.38 -11.15 -4.24
N ALA A 275 6.55 -12.06 -5.20
CA ALA A 275 7.67 -13.00 -5.20
C ALA A 275 9.02 -12.28 -5.30
N ALA A 276 9.14 -11.26 -6.13
CA ALA A 276 10.34 -10.44 -6.23
C ALA A 276 10.64 -9.72 -4.90
N GLN A 277 9.61 -9.15 -4.26
CA GLN A 277 9.69 -8.54 -2.93
C GLN A 277 10.18 -9.55 -1.87
N VAL A 278 9.63 -10.76 -1.86
CA VAL A 278 10.04 -11.82 -0.92
C VAL A 278 11.50 -12.23 -1.14
N ARG A 279 11.92 -12.41 -2.39
CA ARG A 279 13.32 -12.77 -2.71
C ARG A 279 14.30 -11.68 -2.29
N GLU A 280 13.97 -10.40 -2.51
CA GLU A 280 14.81 -9.28 -2.10
C GLU A 280 14.85 -9.14 -0.56
N LEU A 281 13.73 -9.42 0.15
CA LEU A 281 13.72 -9.48 1.61
C LEU A 281 14.63 -10.60 2.13
N ILE A 282 14.56 -11.80 1.57
CA ILE A 282 15.44 -12.93 1.96
C ILE A 282 16.90 -12.56 1.74
N ALA A 283 17.23 -11.97 0.59
CA ALA A 283 18.60 -11.50 0.34
C ALA A 283 19.07 -10.49 1.39
N TRP A 284 18.20 -9.55 1.80
CA TRP A 284 18.50 -8.58 2.86
C TRP A 284 18.67 -9.25 4.24
N ILE A 285 17.83 -10.22 4.58
CA ILE A 285 17.96 -11.03 5.81
C ILE A 285 19.30 -11.77 5.84
N GLU A 286 19.80 -12.23 4.70
CA GLU A 286 21.07 -12.94 4.57
C GLU A 286 22.30 -12.03 4.48
N GLY A 287 22.14 -10.72 4.69
CA GLY A 287 23.22 -9.73 4.72
C GLY A 287 23.52 -9.07 3.38
N GLY A 288 22.66 -9.27 2.38
CA GLY A 288 22.69 -8.56 1.11
C GLY A 288 22.25 -7.09 1.23
N PRO A 289 22.09 -6.40 0.09
CA PRO A 289 21.64 -5.00 0.06
C PRO A 289 20.31 -4.78 0.77
N GLN A 290 20.12 -3.56 1.27
CA GLN A 290 18.85 -3.15 1.85
C GLN A 290 17.72 -3.24 0.81
N HIS A 291 16.58 -3.79 1.23
CA HIS A 291 15.39 -3.91 0.40
C HIS A 291 14.87 -2.53 -0.06
N ARG A 292 14.48 -2.44 -1.35
CA ARG A 292 13.98 -1.18 -1.97
C ARG A 292 12.71 -0.62 -1.31
N GLY A 293 11.88 -1.48 -0.71
CA GLY A 293 10.68 -1.11 0.06
C GLY A 293 10.91 -1.13 1.58
N ALA A 294 12.14 -0.91 2.08
CA ALA A 294 12.44 -0.92 3.51
C ALA A 294 11.54 0.04 4.30
N GLY A 295 11.14 -0.35 5.50
CA GLY A 295 10.21 0.40 6.34
C GLY A 295 10.58 1.86 6.54
N ARG A 296 11.88 2.17 6.64
CA ARG A 296 12.36 3.58 6.73
C ARG A 296 12.04 4.40 5.48
N GLN A 297 12.00 3.80 4.29
CA GLN A 297 11.60 4.50 3.06
C GLN A 297 10.08 4.73 3.02
N ALA A 298 9.30 3.72 3.42
CA ALA A 298 7.86 3.83 3.51
C ALA A 298 7.40 4.82 4.58
N ARG A 299 8.11 4.92 5.71
CA ARG A 299 7.89 5.94 6.74
C ARG A 299 7.95 7.36 6.15
N VAL A 300 8.88 7.62 5.23
CA VAL A 300 8.95 8.93 4.55
C VAL A 300 7.72 9.19 3.68
N THR A 301 7.16 8.15 3.06
CA THR A 301 5.89 8.26 2.31
C THR A 301 4.72 8.60 3.25
N VAL A 302 4.65 7.96 4.44
CA VAL A 302 3.67 8.34 5.48
C VAL A 302 3.87 9.79 5.91
N GLU A 303 5.11 10.22 6.16
CA GLU A 303 5.43 11.59 6.58
C GLU A 303 4.96 12.64 5.55
N ILE A 304 5.08 12.36 4.25
CA ILE A 304 4.56 13.24 3.20
C ILE A 304 3.03 13.33 3.27
N MET A 305 2.33 12.19 3.40
CA MET A 305 0.85 12.17 3.49
C MET A 305 0.36 12.92 4.74
N MET A 306 0.96 12.65 5.89
CA MET A 306 0.60 13.32 7.15
C MET A 306 0.93 14.82 7.09
N SER A 307 2.03 15.20 6.44
CA SER A 307 2.39 16.61 6.24
C SER A 307 1.43 17.35 5.31
N LEU A 308 0.84 16.67 4.32
CA LEU A 308 -0.20 17.25 3.45
C LEU A 308 -1.44 17.59 4.29
N TYR A 309 -1.93 16.63 5.09
CA TYR A 309 -3.06 16.86 5.99
C TYR A 309 -2.75 17.94 7.05
N GLU A 310 -1.54 17.93 7.64
CA GLU A 310 -1.14 18.94 8.62
C GLU A 310 -1.02 20.33 7.99
N SER A 311 -0.56 20.42 6.74
CA SER A 311 -0.54 21.67 5.98
C SER A 311 -1.94 22.23 5.77
N ALA A 312 -2.91 21.39 5.43
CA ALA A 312 -4.32 21.77 5.32
C ALA A 312 -4.87 22.26 6.67
N ARG A 313 -4.59 21.51 7.76
CA ARG A 313 -5.01 21.83 9.12
C ARG A 313 -4.44 23.18 9.59
N ARG A 314 -3.14 23.41 9.36
CA ARG A 314 -2.47 24.64 9.79
C ARG A 314 -2.58 25.79 8.79
N ARG A 315 -3.10 25.53 7.58
CA ARG A 315 -3.20 26.52 6.49
C ARG A 315 -1.85 27.19 6.19
N ARG A 316 -0.78 26.38 6.17
CA ARG A 316 0.59 26.85 5.93
C ARG A 316 1.46 25.73 5.38
N VAL A 317 2.63 26.12 4.85
CA VAL A 317 3.70 25.17 4.50
C VAL A 317 4.17 24.46 5.77
N VAL A 318 4.32 23.15 5.71
CA VAL A 318 4.87 22.30 6.77
C VAL A 318 6.29 21.90 6.39
N HIS A 319 7.24 22.22 7.25
CA HIS A 319 8.64 21.81 7.11
C HIS A 319 8.84 20.46 7.80
N LEU A 320 9.68 19.60 7.19
CA LEU A 320 10.01 18.30 7.74
C LEU A 320 11.34 18.35 8.51
N PRO A 321 11.51 17.50 9.53
CA PRO A 321 10.60 16.42 9.93
C PRO A 321 9.30 16.94 10.52
N LEU A 322 8.19 16.18 10.28
CA LEU A 322 6.87 16.52 10.78
C LEU A 322 6.83 16.41 12.32
N ALA A 323 6.37 17.49 12.99
CA ALA A 323 6.22 17.51 14.44
C ALA A 323 4.95 16.84 14.95
N GLU A 324 3.86 16.88 14.14
CA GLU A 324 2.60 16.23 14.50
C GLU A 324 2.77 14.70 14.45
N ARG A 325 2.28 14.03 15.48
CA ARG A 325 2.47 12.58 15.66
C ARG A 325 1.20 11.79 15.34
N GLU A 326 0.05 12.42 15.56
CA GLU A 326 -1.26 11.82 15.37
C GLU A 326 -1.71 11.93 13.89
N TYR A 327 -2.93 11.47 13.60
CA TYR A 327 -3.53 11.55 12.27
C TYR A 327 -4.16 12.94 12.05
N PRO A 328 -3.54 13.86 11.27
CA PRO A 328 -4.00 15.26 11.23
C PRO A 328 -5.41 15.45 10.63
N LEU A 329 -5.86 14.56 9.72
CA LEU A 329 -7.21 14.60 9.19
C LEU A 329 -8.26 14.34 10.30
N GLU A 330 -8.00 13.35 11.14
CA GLU A 330 -8.90 13.02 12.27
C GLU A 330 -8.93 14.17 13.30
N LEU A 331 -7.77 14.79 13.57
CA LEU A 331 -7.71 15.98 14.43
C LEU A 331 -8.58 17.15 13.88
N MET A 332 -8.63 17.35 12.55
CA MET A 332 -9.51 18.34 11.93
C MET A 332 -11.01 17.96 12.07
N ILE A 333 -11.34 16.67 11.95
CA ILE A 333 -12.71 16.17 12.11
C ILE A 333 -13.15 16.37 13.56
N GLU A 334 -12.34 15.98 14.55
CA GLU A 334 -12.61 16.12 15.98
C GLU A 334 -12.75 17.59 16.41
N ALA A 335 -11.97 18.47 15.78
CA ALA A 335 -12.06 19.91 16.00
C ALA A 335 -13.26 20.57 15.31
N GLY A 336 -14.05 19.83 14.50
CA GLY A 336 -15.17 20.36 13.74
C GLY A 336 -14.77 21.26 12.56
N GLU A 337 -13.51 21.17 12.11
CA GLU A 337 -13.00 22.00 11.01
C GLU A 337 -13.38 21.44 9.62
N LEU A 338 -13.79 20.17 9.55
CA LEU A 338 -14.25 19.47 8.36
C LEU A 338 -15.70 19.00 8.57
N ALA A 339 -16.65 19.92 8.38
CA ALA A 339 -18.07 19.62 8.49
C ALA A 339 -18.53 18.71 7.35
N VAL A 340 -19.25 17.64 7.70
CA VAL A 340 -19.93 16.78 6.74
C VAL A 340 -21.22 17.48 6.29
N GLU A 341 -21.38 17.69 5.00
CA GLU A 341 -22.58 18.28 4.38
C GLU A 341 -23.59 17.20 3.96
N GLU A 342 -23.09 16.02 3.57
CA GLU A 342 -23.87 14.86 3.19
C GLU A 342 -23.75 13.80 4.29
N GLU A 343 -24.83 13.61 5.03
CA GLU A 343 -24.90 12.60 6.09
C GLU A 343 -24.92 11.19 5.51
N GLY A 344 -24.32 10.27 6.23
CA GLY A 344 -24.30 8.86 5.89
C GLY A 344 -22.90 8.34 5.63
N ARG A 345 -22.38 7.63 6.62
CA ARG A 345 -21.06 6.99 6.52
C ARG A 345 -21.01 6.03 5.35
N TYR A 346 -20.01 6.21 4.50
CA TYR A 346 -19.71 5.27 3.45
C TYR A 346 -18.22 4.91 3.40
N ASP A 347 -17.93 3.62 3.37
CA ASP A 347 -16.56 3.10 3.32
C ASP A 347 -16.28 2.53 1.92
N ILE A 348 -15.35 3.16 1.18
CA ILE A 348 -15.01 2.76 -0.21
C ILE A 348 -14.44 1.35 -0.32
N ARG A 349 -14.07 0.73 0.81
CA ARG A 349 -13.58 -0.64 0.92
C ARG A 349 -14.37 -1.51 1.90
N GLY A 350 -15.50 -1.00 2.38
CA GLY A 350 -16.39 -1.71 3.32
C GLY A 350 -16.83 -3.09 2.81
N PHE A 351 -16.95 -3.25 1.49
CA PHE A 351 -17.27 -4.52 0.85
C PHE A 351 -16.25 -5.64 1.13
N LEU A 352 -15.05 -5.32 1.62
CA LEU A 352 -14.03 -6.33 2.00
C LEU A 352 -14.27 -6.93 3.39
N SER A 353 -15.26 -6.44 4.15
CA SER A 353 -15.64 -7.01 5.44
C SER A 353 -16.31 -8.38 5.26
N TRP A 354 -15.94 -9.33 6.13
CA TRP A 354 -16.63 -10.63 6.23
C TRP A 354 -17.97 -10.55 6.95
N GLU A 355 -18.33 -9.41 7.50
CA GLU A 355 -19.59 -9.25 8.18
C GLU A 355 -20.78 -9.50 7.23
N GLY A 356 -21.65 -10.46 7.60
CA GLY A 356 -22.81 -10.84 6.80
C GLY A 356 -22.48 -11.56 5.47
N VAL A 357 -21.28 -12.07 5.29
CA VAL A 357 -20.90 -12.87 4.11
C VAL A 357 -21.53 -14.27 4.23
N ASP A 358 -22.28 -14.67 3.19
CA ASP A 358 -22.77 -16.03 3.01
C ASP A 358 -21.63 -16.92 2.47
N SER A 359 -21.12 -17.82 3.31
CA SER A 359 -20.02 -18.71 2.96
C SER A 359 -20.38 -19.67 1.82
N GLY A 360 -21.63 -20.12 1.74
CA GLY A 360 -22.08 -21.01 0.65
C GLY A 360 -22.07 -20.31 -0.70
N ARG A 361 -22.58 -19.05 -0.74
CA ARG A 361 -22.55 -18.21 -1.92
C ARG A 361 -21.11 -17.81 -2.30
N PHE A 362 -20.26 -17.57 -1.31
CA PHE A 362 -18.83 -17.33 -1.53
C PHE A 362 -18.17 -18.52 -2.25
N ASP A 363 -18.40 -19.74 -1.77
CA ASP A 363 -17.82 -20.96 -2.35
C ASP A 363 -18.36 -21.23 -3.77
N GLU A 364 -19.64 -20.94 -4.04
CA GLU A 364 -20.22 -21.02 -5.39
C GLU A 364 -19.51 -20.08 -6.36
N LEU A 365 -19.34 -18.80 -5.99
CA LEU A 365 -18.67 -17.80 -6.82
C LEU A 365 -17.18 -18.15 -7.03
N ARG A 366 -16.53 -18.71 -6.02
CA ARG A 366 -15.16 -19.23 -6.13
C ARG A 366 -15.10 -20.39 -7.13
N GLY A 367 -16.05 -21.29 -7.09
CA GLY A 367 -16.17 -22.40 -8.05
C GLY A 367 -16.38 -21.93 -9.51
N GLN A 368 -16.91 -20.73 -9.71
CA GLN A 368 -17.00 -20.07 -11.02
C GLN A 368 -15.69 -19.41 -11.48
N GLY A 369 -14.62 -19.48 -10.67
CA GLY A 369 -13.30 -18.94 -11.00
C GLY A 369 -13.08 -17.47 -10.62
N LEU A 370 -13.99 -16.86 -9.83
CA LEU A 370 -13.80 -15.48 -9.37
C LEU A 370 -12.71 -15.42 -8.30
N GLY A 371 -11.88 -14.38 -8.37
CA GLY A 371 -10.91 -14.05 -7.32
C GLY A 371 -11.59 -13.47 -6.06
N HIS A 372 -10.94 -13.57 -4.91
CA HIS A 372 -11.48 -13.13 -3.62
C HIS A 372 -12.09 -11.71 -3.67
N HIS A 373 -11.36 -10.75 -4.23
CA HIS A 373 -11.82 -9.36 -4.34
C HIS A 373 -13.14 -9.23 -5.15
N GLN A 374 -13.23 -9.94 -6.27
CA GLN A 374 -14.42 -9.94 -7.12
C GLN A 374 -15.62 -10.58 -6.43
N ILE A 375 -15.38 -11.66 -5.66
CA ILE A 375 -16.41 -12.32 -4.86
C ILE A 375 -16.96 -11.35 -3.81
N MET A 376 -16.10 -10.71 -3.05
CA MET A 376 -16.51 -9.79 -1.98
C MET A 376 -17.29 -8.60 -2.54
N MET A 377 -16.86 -8.01 -3.66
CA MET A 377 -17.63 -6.98 -4.38
C MET A 377 -19.00 -7.49 -4.78
N ARG A 378 -19.08 -8.67 -5.38
CA ARG A 378 -20.33 -9.26 -5.87
C ARG A 378 -21.32 -9.52 -4.73
N LEU A 379 -20.83 -10.08 -3.61
CA LEU A 379 -21.64 -10.34 -2.42
C LEU A 379 -22.17 -9.03 -1.79
N HIS A 380 -21.36 -8.00 -1.80
CA HIS A 380 -21.78 -6.67 -1.33
C HIS A 380 -22.90 -6.09 -2.22
N GLU A 381 -22.73 -6.11 -3.53
CA GLU A 381 -23.77 -5.66 -4.48
C GLU A 381 -25.07 -6.47 -4.35
N GLU A 382 -24.98 -7.80 -4.15
CA GLU A 382 -26.14 -8.65 -3.95
C GLU A 382 -26.90 -8.28 -2.66
N ARG A 383 -26.18 -7.92 -1.59
CA ARG A 383 -26.79 -7.45 -0.32
C ARG A 383 -27.46 -6.10 -0.46
N GLU A 384 -26.86 -5.14 -1.15
CA GLU A 384 -27.44 -3.81 -1.36
C GLU A 384 -28.68 -3.83 -2.23
N ARG A 385 -28.76 -4.77 -3.18
CA ARG A 385 -29.93 -4.96 -4.06
C ARG A 385 -31.06 -5.77 -3.41
N ALA A 386 -30.76 -6.51 -2.34
CA ALA A 386 -31.79 -7.23 -1.63
C ALA A 386 -32.77 -6.23 -1.01
N PRO A 387 -34.12 -6.33 -1.28
CA PRO A 387 -35.08 -5.42 -0.68
C PRO A 387 -34.91 -5.50 0.85
N ALA A 388 -34.96 -4.35 1.51
CA ALA A 388 -34.94 -4.28 2.98
C ALA A 388 -36.12 -5.11 3.51
N GLY A 389 -35.91 -6.43 3.59
CA GLY A 389 -36.92 -7.44 3.84
C GLY A 389 -37.11 -7.62 5.32
N GLY A 390 -38.23 -7.12 5.80
CA GLY A 390 -39.05 -7.83 6.79
C GLY A 390 -38.41 -8.15 8.11
N ALA A 391 -37.99 -7.16 8.89
CA ALA A 391 -38.14 -7.30 10.35
C ALA A 391 -39.63 -7.13 10.67
N GLY A 392 -40.38 -8.18 10.44
CA GLY A 392 -41.80 -8.23 10.63
C GLY A 392 -42.24 -9.57 11.20
N GLY A 393 -42.48 -9.64 12.49
CA GLY A 393 -43.49 -10.47 13.09
C GLY A 393 -43.21 -11.96 13.28
N GLY A 394 -43.07 -12.35 14.48
CA GLY A 394 -43.19 -13.69 14.99
C GLY A 394 -42.85 -13.74 16.45
#